data_59ba762b8d6f293ecf1b6d0b5c30d86d
#
_entry.id   59ba762b8d6f293ecf1b6d0b5c30d86d
#
_cell.length_a   1.000
_cell.length_b   1.000
_cell.length_c   1.000
_cell.angle_alpha   90.00
_cell.angle_beta   90.00
_cell.angle_gamma   90.00
#
_symmetry.space_group_name_H-M   'P 1'
#
loop_
_entity.id
_entity.type
_entity.pdbx_description
1 polymer ?
#
loop_
_entity_poly.entity_id
_entity_poly.type
_entity_poly.pdbx_seq_one_letter_code
_entity_poly.pdbx_strand_id
1 'polypeptide(L)'
;MSELKEIRNVFHGLETLYGTYLPKVDPVLLHDLLIREHEESERAPFYMVEVFTKPGTDSEWCKNHIWKTSGFVPAVYDKGTHYVTNMRLTLEILKKIDDFDFVTEVTGDYTGTLTGRGASHEARSHIH
;
A
#
# COMPACT_ATOMS: atom_id res chain seq x y z
N MET A 1 24.52 15.27 -19.12
CA MET A 1 23.32 15.10 -19.93
C MET A 1 22.15 15.71 -19.22
N SER A 2 21.64 16.79 -19.77
CA SER A 2 20.57 17.54 -19.14
C SER A 2 19.27 16.76 -19.03
N GLU A 3 18.93 15.92 -20.00
CA GLU A 3 17.70 15.12 -19.98
C GLU A 3 17.72 14.12 -18.84
N LEU A 4 18.85 13.43 -18.64
CA LEU A 4 18.95 12.46 -17.56
C LEU A 4 18.93 13.14 -16.19
N LYS A 5 19.55 14.29 -16.07
CA LYS A 5 19.52 15.07 -14.85
C LYS A 5 18.09 15.53 -14.53
N GLU A 6 17.35 15.94 -15.54
CA GLU A 6 15.97 16.36 -15.39
C GLU A 6 15.09 15.20 -14.91
N ILE A 7 15.25 14.03 -15.51
CA ILE A 7 14.51 12.83 -15.07
C ILE A 7 14.82 12.52 -13.61
N ARG A 8 16.08 12.56 -13.23
CA ARG A 8 16.46 12.28 -11.83
C ARG A 8 15.89 13.32 -10.88
N ASN A 9 15.87 14.57 -11.28
CA ASN A 9 15.33 15.65 -10.43
C ASN A 9 13.83 15.47 -10.20
N VAL A 10 13.09 15.10 -11.23
CA VAL A 10 11.66 14.83 -11.12
C VAL A 10 11.42 13.64 -10.19
N PHE A 11 12.21 12.58 -10.33
CA PHE A 11 12.10 11.41 -9.48
C PHE A 11 12.34 11.76 -8.01
N HIS A 12 13.40 12.53 -7.73
CA HIS A 12 13.69 12.95 -6.35
C HIS A 12 12.59 13.86 -5.80
N GLY A 13 12.04 14.73 -6.62
CA GLY A 13 10.90 15.57 -6.22
C GLY A 13 9.69 14.73 -5.85
N LEU A 14 9.43 13.69 -6.62
CA LEU A 14 8.33 12.77 -6.36
C LEU A 14 8.51 12.02 -5.05
N GLU A 15 9.73 11.52 -4.79
CA GLU A 15 10.04 10.85 -3.53
C GLU A 15 9.84 11.79 -2.33
N THR A 16 10.25 13.04 -2.47
CA THR A 16 10.07 14.05 -1.43
C THR A 16 8.60 14.30 -1.16
N LEU A 17 7.79 14.39 -2.21
CA LEU A 17 6.35 14.59 -2.11
C LEU A 17 5.68 13.41 -1.37
N TYR A 18 6.03 12.18 -1.74
CA TYR A 18 5.49 11.00 -1.09
C TYR A 18 5.86 10.98 0.39
N GLY A 19 7.13 11.23 0.72
CA GLY A 19 7.59 11.24 2.10
C GLY A 19 6.98 12.35 2.94
N THR A 20 6.56 13.44 2.32
CA THR A 20 5.91 14.55 3.01
C THR A 20 4.48 14.21 3.42
N TYR A 21 3.70 13.61 2.52
CA TYR A 21 2.28 13.41 2.73
C TYR A 21 1.89 11.99 3.11
N LEU A 22 2.73 11.01 2.79
CA LEU A 22 2.49 9.59 3.07
C LEU A 22 3.78 8.96 3.60
N PRO A 23 4.31 9.47 4.73
CA PRO A 23 5.65 9.07 5.19
C PRO A 23 5.76 7.60 5.60
N LYS A 24 4.66 6.94 5.92
CA LYS A 24 4.67 5.55 6.37
C LYS A 24 4.45 4.56 5.23
N VAL A 25 4.02 5.03 4.08
CA VAL A 25 3.71 4.17 2.93
C VAL A 25 4.97 3.95 2.10
N ASP A 26 5.21 2.68 1.76
CA ASP A 26 6.28 2.33 0.84
C ASP A 26 6.09 3.06 -0.50
N PRO A 27 7.08 3.86 -0.94
CA PRO A 27 6.96 4.60 -2.20
C PRO A 27 6.72 3.72 -3.42
N VAL A 28 7.23 2.49 -3.40
CA VAL A 28 7.02 1.54 -4.50
C VAL A 28 5.55 1.16 -4.60
N LEU A 29 4.92 0.87 -3.47
CA LEU A 29 3.48 0.59 -3.43
C LEU A 29 2.68 1.79 -3.93
N LEU A 30 3.00 2.97 -3.43
CA LEU A 30 2.28 4.19 -3.79
C LEU A 30 2.39 4.48 -5.28
N HIS A 31 3.59 4.36 -5.84
CA HIS A 31 3.82 4.60 -7.26
C HIS A 31 3.07 3.60 -8.13
N ASP A 32 3.13 2.32 -7.76
CA ASP A 32 2.41 1.26 -8.47
C ASP A 32 0.90 1.52 -8.47
N LEU A 33 0.37 1.89 -7.32
CA LEU A 33 -1.06 2.20 -7.18
C LEU A 33 -1.48 3.37 -8.09
N LEU A 34 -0.69 4.44 -8.11
CA LEU A 34 -1.03 5.61 -8.92
C LEU A 34 -1.02 5.30 -10.41
N ILE A 35 -0.06 4.46 -10.85
CA ILE A 35 -0.03 4.01 -12.24
C ILE A 35 -1.31 3.24 -12.57
N ARG A 36 -1.71 2.31 -11.71
CA ARG A 36 -2.89 1.47 -11.94
C ARG A 36 -4.19 2.26 -11.88
N GLU A 37 -4.29 3.22 -10.98
CA GLU A 37 -5.46 4.11 -10.92
C GLU A 37 -5.60 4.90 -12.21
N HIS A 38 -4.48 5.33 -12.77
CA HIS A 38 -4.47 6.07 -14.03
C HIS A 38 -4.91 5.21 -15.21
N GLU A 39 -4.48 3.95 -15.23
CA GLU A 39 -4.78 3.03 -16.33
C GLU A 39 -6.16 2.40 -16.24
N GLU A 40 -6.63 2.14 -15.02
CA GLU A 40 -7.89 1.43 -14.77
C GLU A 40 -8.81 2.33 -13.96
N SER A 41 -9.52 3.20 -14.65
CA SER A 41 -10.34 4.22 -13.99
C SER A 41 -11.66 3.71 -13.45
N GLU A 42 -12.15 2.55 -13.89
CA GLU A 42 -13.47 2.06 -13.52
C GLU A 42 -13.55 1.41 -12.16
N ARG A 43 -12.48 0.74 -11.75
CA ARG A 43 -12.44 0.00 -10.48
C ARG A 43 -11.10 0.18 -9.83
N ALA A 44 -11.12 0.32 -8.52
CA ALA A 44 -9.89 0.34 -7.75
C ALA A 44 -9.17 -1.00 -7.89
N PRO A 45 -7.86 -1.01 -8.07
CA PRO A 45 -7.09 -2.25 -8.18
C PRO A 45 -7.06 -3.01 -6.86
N PHE A 46 -6.91 -4.32 -6.97
CA PHE A 46 -6.92 -5.20 -5.82
C PHE A 46 -5.48 -5.49 -5.37
N TYR A 47 -5.20 -5.21 -4.09
CA TYR A 47 -3.87 -5.37 -3.51
C TYR A 47 -3.92 -6.21 -2.25
N MET A 48 -2.84 -6.92 -2.00
CA MET A 48 -2.55 -7.43 -0.67
C MET A 48 -1.74 -6.34 0.03
N VAL A 49 -2.24 -5.87 1.17
CA VAL A 49 -1.63 -4.77 1.91
C VAL A 49 -1.15 -5.26 3.26
N GLU A 50 0.06 -4.88 3.62
CA GLU A 50 0.65 -5.21 4.91
C GLU A 50 0.81 -3.94 5.73
N VAL A 51 0.24 -3.95 6.92
CA VAL A 51 0.27 -2.81 7.83
C VAL A 51 1.06 -3.22 9.07
N PHE A 52 2.10 -2.47 9.38
CA PHE A 52 2.93 -2.70 10.56
C PHE A 52 2.60 -1.64 11.62
N THR A 53 2.57 -2.06 12.87
CA THR A 53 2.14 -1.18 13.95
C THR A 53 3.17 -1.15 15.08
N LYS A 54 3.02 -0.15 15.94
CA LYS A 54 3.86 -0.02 17.13
C LYS A 54 3.60 -1.19 18.07
N PRO A 55 4.64 -1.73 18.72
CA PRO A 55 4.44 -2.76 19.74
C PRO A 55 3.65 -2.18 20.93
N GLY A 56 2.88 -3.06 21.57
CA GLY A 56 2.08 -2.67 22.72
C GLY A 56 0.76 -2.01 22.43
N THR A 57 0.40 -1.85 21.16
CA THR A 57 -0.91 -1.33 20.79
C THR A 57 -1.93 -2.48 20.86
N ASP A 58 -3.14 -2.16 21.30
CA ASP A 58 -4.23 -3.14 21.39
C ASP A 58 -4.55 -3.70 20.00
N SER A 59 -4.30 -4.99 19.79
CA SER A 59 -4.44 -5.61 18.49
C SER A 59 -5.89 -5.68 18.01
N GLU A 60 -6.84 -5.88 18.91
CA GLU A 60 -8.25 -5.89 18.52
C GLU A 60 -8.70 -4.51 18.05
N TRP A 61 -8.24 -3.46 18.70
CA TRP A 61 -8.54 -2.10 18.31
C TRP A 61 -7.94 -1.76 16.94
N CYS A 62 -6.67 -2.14 16.72
CA CYS A 62 -6.01 -1.95 15.43
C CYS A 62 -6.72 -2.73 14.33
N LYS A 63 -7.03 -3.99 14.60
CA LYS A 63 -7.73 -4.87 13.66
C LYS A 63 -9.05 -4.27 13.22
N ASN A 64 -9.82 -3.73 14.16
CA ASN A 64 -11.11 -3.13 13.86
C ASN A 64 -10.97 -1.88 13.00
N HIS A 65 -9.96 -1.06 13.25
CA HIS A 65 -9.72 0.13 12.44
C HIS A 65 -9.33 -0.22 11.01
N ILE A 66 -8.48 -1.23 10.85
CA ILE A 66 -8.06 -1.70 9.54
C ILE A 66 -9.26 -2.30 8.80
N TRP A 67 -10.05 -3.11 9.49
CA TRP A 67 -11.24 -3.71 8.91
C TRP A 67 -12.23 -2.65 8.40
N LYS A 68 -12.52 -1.67 9.21
CA LYS A 68 -13.45 -0.60 8.83
C LYS A 68 -12.95 0.20 7.63
N THR A 69 -11.65 0.38 7.53
CA THR A 69 -11.04 1.14 6.44
C THR A 69 -10.97 0.33 5.15
N SER A 70 -10.60 -0.95 5.25
CA SER A 70 -10.35 -1.80 4.08
C SER A 70 -11.58 -2.55 3.59
N GLY A 71 -12.54 -2.80 4.48
CA GLY A 71 -13.68 -3.66 4.20
C GLY A 71 -13.42 -5.15 4.39
N PHE A 72 -12.20 -5.52 4.79
CA PHE A 72 -11.82 -6.93 5.00
C PHE A 72 -11.16 -7.10 6.35
N VAL A 73 -11.47 -8.22 7.00
CA VAL A 73 -10.85 -8.57 8.28
C VAL A 73 -9.40 -8.95 8.04
N PRO A 74 -8.43 -8.26 8.63
CA PRO A 74 -7.03 -8.61 8.40
C PRO A 74 -6.63 -9.86 9.19
N ALA A 75 -5.65 -10.59 8.65
CA ALA A 75 -4.93 -11.59 9.40
C ALA A 75 -3.89 -10.86 10.27
N VAL A 76 -3.70 -11.36 11.48
CA VAL A 76 -2.82 -10.71 12.47
C VAL A 76 -1.63 -11.61 12.77
N TYR A 77 -0.43 -11.05 12.68
CA TYR A 77 0.82 -11.76 12.91
C TYR A 77 1.69 -11.00 13.92
N ASP A 78 2.79 -11.63 14.33
CA ASP A 78 3.85 -11.01 15.14
C ASP A 78 3.30 -10.35 16.40
N LYS A 79 2.43 -11.07 17.09
CA LYS A 79 1.84 -10.62 18.36
C LYS A 79 1.09 -9.29 18.24
N GLY A 80 0.43 -9.10 17.11
CA GLY A 80 -0.41 -7.91 16.91
C GLY A 80 0.31 -6.69 16.36
N THR A 81 1.47 -6.88 15.72
CA THR A 81 2.21 -5.78 15.10
C THR A 81 2.27 -5.85 13.58
N HIS A 82 1.68 -6.88 12.99
CA HIS A 82 1.71 -7.09 11.54
C HIS A 82 0.34 -7.57 11.07
N TYR A 83 -0.30 -6.79 10.22
CA TYR A 83 -1.65 -7.06 9.71
C TYR A 83 -1.60 -7.20 8.20
N VAL A 84 -2.23 -8.25 7.69
CA VAL A 84 -2.28 -8.51 6.25
C VAL A 84 -3.72 -8.57 5.82
N THR A 85 -4.08 -7.79 4.81
CA THR A 85 -5.43 -7.76 4.31
C THR A 85 -5.42 -7.56 2.80
N ASN A 86 -6.41 -8.14 2.13
CA ASN A 86 -6.64 -7.88 0.73
C ASN A 86 -7.72 -6.82 0.60
N MET A 87 -7.55 -5.91 -0.34
CA MET A 87 -8.52 -4.84 -0.50
C MET A 87 -8.44 -4.20 -1.89
N ARG A 88 -9.52 -3.56 -2.28
CA ARG A 88 -9.47 -2.63 -3.39
C ARG A 88 -8.86 -1.36 -2.86
N LEU A 89 -7.67 -1.04 -3.35
CA LEU A 89 -6.86 0.02 -2.77
C LEU A 89 -7.04 1.32 -3.54
N THR A 90 -7.19 2.40 -2.79
CA THR A 90 -7.21 3.75 -3.35
C THR A 90 -6.22 4.62 -2.59
N LEU A 91 -5.88 5.74 -3.19
CA LEU A 91 -5.01 6.72 -2.51
C LEU A 91 -5.64 7.20 -1.21
N GLU A 92 -6.96 7.39 -1.21
CA GLU A 92 -7.70 7.81 -0.01
C GLU A 92 -7.58 6.79 1.12
N ILE A 93 -7.65 5.51 0.80
CA ILE A 93 -7.49 4.45 1.81
C ILE A 93 -6.07 4.45 2.35
N LEU A 94 -5.07 4.57 1.48
CA LEU A 94 -3.67 4.65 1.92
C LEU A 94 -3.46 5.83 2.85
N LYS A 95 -4.04 6.98 2.54
CA LYS A 95 -3.93 8.17 3.38
C LYS A 95 -4.55 7.94 4.75
N LYS A 96 -5.71 7.30 4.81
CA LYS A 96 -6.35 6.97 6.09
C LYS A 96 -5.47 6.05 6.94
N ILE A 97 -4.88 5.03 6.32
CA ILE A 97 -4.01 4.10 7.05
C ILE A 97 -2.75 4.81 7.52
N ASP A 98 -2.15 5.62 6.66
CA ASP A 98 -0.97 6.39 7.00
C ASP A 98 -1.24 7.33 8.18
N ASP A 99 -2.43 7.88 8.27
CA ASP A 99 -2.80 8.82 9.33
C ASP A 99 -3.06 8.15 10.68
N PHE A 100 -3.18 6.85 10.76
CA PHE A 100 -3.35 6.17 12.04
C PHE A 100 -2.07 6.26 12.86
N ASP A 101 -2.15 6.77 14.07
CA ASP A 101 -0.99 6.95 14.95
C ASP A 101 -0.28 5.64 15.25
N PHE A 102 -1.01 4.53 15.30
CA PHE A 102 -0.44 3.24 15.63
C PHE A 102 0.33 2.59 14.48
N VAL A 103 0.16 3.09 13.27
CA VAL A 103 0.83 2.53 12.09
C VAL A 103 2.24 3.07 11.98
N THR A 104 3.19 2.18 11.66
CA THR A 104 4.59 2.56 11.44
C THR A 104 5.00 2.41 9.98
N GLU A 105 4.41 1.46 9.27
CA GLU A 105 4.79 1.20 7.86
C GLU A 105 3.64 0.51 7.13
N VAL A 106 3.47 0.83 5.85
CA VAL A 106 2.51 0.18 4.96
C VAL A 106 3.22 -0.25 3.70
N THR A 107 3.13 -1.54 3.37
CA THR A 107 3.64 -2.09 2.12
C THR A 107 2.56 -2.91 1.46
N GLY A 108 2.81 -3.41 0.27
CA GLY A 108 1.83 -4.27 -0.38
C GLY A 108 2.20 -4.60 -1.80
N ASP A 109 1.40 -5.50 -2.37
CA ASP A 109 1.61 -6.01 -3.72
C ASP A 109 0.28 -6.09 -4.45
N TYR A 110 0.32 -5.74 -5.72
CA TYR A 110 -0.82 -5.89 -6.60
C TYR A 110 -1.12 -7.39 -6.80
N THR A 111 -2.37 -7.77 -6.60
CA THR A 111 -2.80 -9.17 -6.78
C THR A 111 -3.75 -9.34 -7.95
N GLY A 112 -4.16 -8.25 -8.57
CA GLY A 112 -5.01 -8.25 -9.75
C GLY A 112 -6.49 -8.27 -9.40
N THR A 113 -7.06 -9.45 -9.27
CA THR A 113 -8.49 -9.60 -9.03
C THR A 113 -8.72 -10.41 -7.76
N LEU A 114 -9.96 -10.36 -7.28
CA LEU A 114 -10.39 -11.17 -6.14
C LEU A 114 -10.17 -12.66 -6.36
N THR A 115 -10.22 -13.10 -7.62
CA THR A 115 -10.04 -14.52 -7.93
C THR A 115 -8.63 -15.00 -7.68
N GLY A 116 -7.71 -14.08 -7.44
CA GLY A 116 -6.35 -14.43 -7.12
C GLY A 116 -5.66 -15.21 -8.21
N ARG A 117 -5.75 -14.74 -9.41
CA ARG A 117 -5.22 -15.44 -10.58
C ARG A 117 -3.72 -15.62 -10.42
N GLY A 118 -3.32 -16.87 -10.31
CA GLY A 118 -1.91 -17.22 -10.20
C GLY A 118 -1.09 -16.66 -11.35
N ALA A 119 -1.65 -16.65 -12.54
CA ALA A 119 -0.96 -16.12 -13.71
C ALA A 119 -0.59 -14.65 -13.56
N SER A 120 -1.49 -13.84 -13.05
CA SER A 120 -1.20 -12.43 -12.78
C SER A 120 -0.10 -12.26 -11.77
N HIS A 121 -0.17 -13.02 -10.72
CA HIS A 121 0.81 -12.97 -9.65
C HIS A 121 2.18 -13.41 -10.14
N GLU A 122 2.24 -14.47 -10.90
CA GLU A 122 3.49 -14.96 -11.46
C GLU A 122 4.11 -13.98 -12.43
N ALA A 123 3.29 -13.38 -13.28
CA ALA A 123 3.79 -12.37 -14.21
C ALA A 123 4.41 -11.20 -13.46
N ARG A 124 3.83 -10.79 -12.37
CA ARG A 124 4.38 -9.74 -11.52
C ARG A 124 5.71 -10.13 -10.91
N SER A 125 5.81 -11.36 -10.44
CA SER A 125 7.04 -11.87 -9.85
C SER A 125 8.22 -11.79 -10.81
N HIS A 126 7.98 -12.02 -12.07
CA HIS A 126 9.03 -11.98 -13.10
C HIS A 126 9.53 -10.55 -13.37
N ILE A 127 8.72 -9.56 -13.11
CA ILE A 127 9.09 -8.17 -13.31
C ILE A 127 10.01 -7.69 -12.19
N HIS A 128 9.85 -8.24 -11.05
CA HIS A 128 10.66 -7.89 -9.89
C HIS A 128 11.96 -8.66 -9.83
#